data_1d29ff003db64559d0bf39f7911a38cf
#
_entry.id   1d29ff003db64559d0bf39f7911a38cf
#
_cell.length_a   1.000
_cell.length_b   1.000
_cell.length_c   1.000
_cell.angle_alpha   90.00
_cell.angle_beta   90.00
_cell.angle_gamma   90.00
#
_symmetry.space_group_name_H-M   'P 1'
#
loop_
_entity.id
_entity.type
_entity.pdbx_description
1 polymer ?
#
loop_
_entity_poly.entity_id
_entity_poly.type
_entity_poly.pdbx_seq_one_letter_code
_entity_poly.pdbx_strand_id
1 'polypeptide(L)'
;MKTKIKATVALLGATMIASSFVNAATPSTIITIVKLSGIAWFDRMEQGVKRYAKDTGAAASQVGAAKGDVQLQIQLIEDTIAKKPTAIAVVPLSPEAVEPVLKKAAAAGVVVVTHEASSIQNASYDIEAFKNADYGVHLMDSLAKCMGEEGQYATFVGSLTSKTHNEWVDAAVARQKEKYPKMEMVGSKNESTDNEAVAHDKALEVLRTYPKLKGFQGSSSLDVPGIGRAIEERSLQGKICVFGTGLPSNTKQYLDSGAINQISFWDPADAGYAMNKVAQMVIDGKKIATGDDLGIPGYNKVTLDGKVIYGQAWVDVTKENAAKYPF
;
A
#
# COMPACT_ATOMS: atom_id res chain seq x y z
N MET A 1 -96.00 31.82 0.28
CA MET A 1 -95.14 30.70 -0.19
C MET A 1 -93.71 31.18 -0.14
N LYS A 2 -92.94 30.70 0.80
CA LYS A 2 -91.53 31.10 0.95
C LYS A 2 -90.66 29.92 0.53
N THR A 3 -89.93 30.09 -0.61
CA THR A 3 -89.01 29.09 -1.17
C THR A 3 -87.64 29.27 -0.56
N LYS A 4 -87.18 28.24 0.13
CA LYS A 4 -85.82 28.22 0.68
C LYS A 4 -84.82 27.65 -0.33
N ILE A 5 -83.82 28.45 -0.70
CA ILE A 5 -82.72 28.06 -1.55
C ILE A 5 -81.66 27.50 -0.61
N LYS A 6 -81.27 26.24 -0.81
CA LYS A 6 -80.15 25.62 -0.13
C LYS A 6 -78.84 25.81 -0.94
N ALA A 7 -77.90 26.56 -0.41
CA ALA A 7 -76.59 26.71 -1.02
C ALA A 7 -75.66 25.50 -0.54
N THR A 8 -75.17 24.73 -1.53
CA THR A 8 -74.22 23.65 -1.30
C THR A 8 -72.82 24.23 -1.49
N VAL A 9 -72.05 24.32 -0.43
CA VAL A 9 -70.64 24.71 -0.48
C VAL A 9 -69.81 23.45 -0.79
N ALA A 10 -69.22 23.43 -1.99
CA ALA A 10 -68.22 22.40 -2.38
C ALA A 10 -66.83 22.82 -1.89
N LEU A 11 -66.29 22.04 -0.92
CA LEU A 11 -64.94 22.21 -0.41
C LEU A 11 -63.96 21.50 -1.34
N LEU A 12 -63.23 22.25 -2.22
CA LEU A 12 -62.10 21.71 -2.99
C LEU A 12 -60.90 21.55 -2.06
N GLY A 13 -60.61 20.33 -1.67
CA GLY A 13 -59.35 19.97 -0.99
C GLY A 13 -58.19 19.99 -1.97
N ALA A 14 -57.34 21.01 -1.91
CA ALA A 14 -56.07 21.05 -2.63
C ALA A 14 -55.05 20.14 -1.92
N THR A 15 -54.84 18.93 -2.43
CA THR A 15 -53.76 18.02 -1.98
C THR A 15 -52.45 18.57 -2.52
N MET A 16 -51.65 19.25 -1.66
CA MET A 16 -50.24 19.57 -1.97
C MET A 16 -49.43 18.30 -1.95
N ILE A 17 -49.04 17.78 -3.10
CA ILE A 17 -48.02 16.76 -3.27
C ILE A 17 -46.69 17.46 -3.02
N ALA A 18 -46.15 17.32 -1.80
CA ALA A 18 -44.76 17.71 -1.52
C ALA A 18 -43.82 16.75 -2.26
N SER A 19 -43.38 17.16 -3.43
CA SER A 19 -42.29 16.48 -4.17
C SER A 19 -41.03 16.62 -3.32
N SER A 20 -40.67 15.56 -2.56
CA SER A 20 -39.37 15.43 -1.92
C SER A 20 -38.32 15.31 -3.05
N PHE A 21 -37.67 16.40 -3.39
CA PHE A 21 -36.46 16.35 -4.19
C PHE A 21 -35.42 15.59 -3.36
N VAL A 22 -35.24 14.30 -3.64
CA VAL A 22 -34.06 13.57 -3.23
C VAL A 22 -32.90 14.24 -3.95
N ASN A 23 -32.20 15.11 -3.23
CA ASN A 23 -30.99 15.72 -3.71
C ASN A 23 -29.96 14.58 -3.84
N ALA A 24 -29.79 14.02 -5.03
CA ALA A 24 -28.75 13.03 -5.28
C ALA A 24 -27.42 13.73 -4.98
N ALA A 25 -26.78 13.36 -3.86
CA ALA A 25 -25.48 13.89 -3.51
C ALA A 25 -24.52 13.65 -4.69
N THR A 26 -23.80 14.68 -5.09
CA THR A 26 -22.78 14.55 -6.13
C THR A 26 -21.81 13.45 -5.71
N PRO A 27 -21.52 12.46 -6.57
CA PRO A 27 -20.59 11.40 -6.22
C PRO A 27 -19.24 11.96 -5.76
N SER A 28 -18.66 11.40 -4.69
CA SER A 28 -17.35 11.81 -4.21
C SER A 28 -16.28 11.56 -5.27
N THR A 29 -15.40 12.54 -5.47
CA THR A 29 -14.24 12.40 -6.34
C THR A 29 -13.04 12.07 -5.47
N ILE A 30 -12.48 10.85 -5.60
CA ILE A 30 -11.33 10.37 -4.83
C ILE A 30 -10.20 10.05 -5.80
N ILE A 31 -9.04 10.66 -5.62
CA ILE A 31 -7.88 10.42 -6.49
C ILE A 31 -6.79 9.76 -5.67
N THR A 32 -6.46 8.53 -6.04
CA THR A 32 -5.32 7.79 -5.47
C THR A 32 -4.04 8.21 -6.18
N ILE A 33 -3.02 8.63 -5.43
CA ILE A 33 -1.74 9.13 -5.96
C ILE A 33 -0.63 8.21 -5.47
N VAL A 34 -0.05 7.42 -6.39
CA VAL A 34 0.97 6.42 -6.05
C VAL A 34 2.39 6.93 -6.31
N LYS A 35 3.41 6.23 -5.77
CA LYS A 35 4.85 6.61 -5.86
C LYS A 35 5.32 6.74 -7.30
N LEU A 36 4.93 5.78 -8.14
CA LEU A 36 5.23 5.75 -9.57
C LEU A 36 4.20 4.88 -10.28
N SER A 37 4.03 5.10 -11.57
CA SER A 37 3.16 4.31 -12.45
C SER A 37 3.96 3.27 -13.25
N GLY A 38 3.27 2.26 -13.81
CA GLY A 38 3.86 1.30 -14.73
C GLY A 38 4.66 0.18 -14.06
N ILE A 39 4.42 -0.09 -12.79
CA ILE A 39 4.89 -1.29 -12.11
C ILE A 39 3.72 -2.15 -11.66
N ALA A 40 3.88 -3.46 -11.70
CA ALA A 40 2.82 -4.44 -11.40
C ALA A 40 2.12 -4.18 -10.05
N TRP A 41 2.85 -3.70 -9.03
CA TRP A 41 2.29 -3.36 -7.72
C TRP A 41 1.20 -2.30 -7.81
N PHE A 42 1.47 -1.18 -8.47
CA PHE A 42 0.50 -0.09 -8.59
C PHE A 42 -0.54 -0.32 -9.68
N ASP A 43 -0.25 -1.13 -10.70
CA ASP A 43 -1.25 -1.60 -11.65
C ASP A 43 -2.28 -2.51 -10.94
N ARG A 44 -1.83 -3.34 -10.00
CA ARG A 44 -2.72 -4.14 -9.15
C ARG A 44 -3.52 -3.25 -8.17
N MET A 45 -2.92 -2.23 -7.58
CA MET A 45 -3.62 -1.25 -6.72
C MET A 45 -4.71 -0.52 -7.50
N GLU A 46 -4.46 -0.13 -8.75
CA GLU A 46 -5.44 0.52 -9.61
C GLU A 46 -6.69 -0.34 -9.85
N GLN A 47 -6.52 -1.68 -9.94
CA GLN A 47 -7.66 -2.59 -10.03
C GLN A 47 -8.56 -2.49 -8.80
N GLY A 48 -8.00 -2.32 -7.61
CA GLY A 48 -8.75 -2.10 -6.38
C GLY A 48 -9.49 -0.77 -6.36
N VAL A 49 -8.85 0.30 -6.82
CA VAL A 49 -9.47 1.63 -6.97
C VAL A 49 -10.64 1.57 -7.97
N LYS A 50 -10.46 0.92 -9.11
CA LYS A 50 -11.52 0.70 -10.12
C LYS A 50 -12.67 -0.15 -9.57
N ARG A 51 -12.35 -1.20 -8.79
CA ARG A 51 -13.35 -2.02 -8.10
C ARG A 51 -14.16 -1.17 -7.12
N TYR A 52 -13.51 -0.33 -6.32
CA TYR A 52 -14.18 0.59 -5.40
C TYR A 52 -15.14 1.54 -6.15
N ALA A 53 -14.67 2.16 -7.24
CA ALA A 53 -15.51 3.03 -8.08
C ALA A 53 -16.76 2.31 -8.59
N LYS A 54 -16.59 1.08 -9.11
CA LYS A 54 -17.68 0.25 -9.62
C LYS A 54 -18.71 -0.11 -8.53
N ASP A 55 -18.22 -0.51 -7.34
CA ASP A 55 -19.09 -1.02 -6.27
C ASP A 55 -19.88 0.11 -5.58
N THR A 56 -19.35 1.32 -5.57
CA THR A 56 -19.93 2.45 -4.83
C THR A 56 -20.54 3.55 -5.70
N GLY A 57 -20.19 3.60 -6.98
CA GLY A 57 -20.55 4.71 -7.88
C GLY A 57 -19.72 5.98 -7.65
N ALA A 58 -18.71 5.97 -6.77
CA ALA A 58 -17.80 7.09 -6.57
C ALA A 58 -16.93 7.32 -7.82
N ALA A 59 -16.57 8.58 -8.08
CA ALA A 59 -15.59 8.91 -9.11
C ALA A 59 -14.17 8.68 -8.57
N ALA A 60 -13.75 7.41 -8.47
CA ALA A 60 -12.42 7.04 -7.98
C ALA A 60 -11.48 6.69 -9.13
N SER A 61 -10.26 7.20 -9.08
CA SER A 61 -9.21 6.96 -10.08
C SER A 61 -7.82 6.94 -9.44
N GLN A 62 -6.83 6.40 -10.16
CA GLN A 62 -5.44 6.38 -9.73
C GLN A 62 -4.57 7.14 -10.73
N VAL A 63 -3.56 7.85 -10.21
CA VAL A 63 -2.49 8.51 -10.97
C VAL A 63 -1.16 8.25 -10.27
N GLY A 64 -0.06 8.29 -11.02
CA GLY A 64 1.29 8.13 -10.47
C GLY A 64 2.31 8.87 -11.31
N ALA A 65 3.44 9.26 -10.71
CA ALA A 65 4.56 9.82 -11.43
C ALA A 65 5.16 8.78 -12.40
N ALA A 66 5.78 9.23 -13.48
CA ALA A 66 6.40 8.34 -14.48
C ALA A 66 7.67 7.63 -13.96
N LYS A 67 8.23 8.11 -12.85
CA LYS A 67 9.38 7.52 -12.15
C LYS A 67 9.32 7.88 -10.66
N GLY A 68 10.04 7.13 -9.84
CA GLY A 68 10.17 7.36 -8.40
C GLY A 68 10.97 8.64 -8.10
N ASP A 69 10.31 9.78 -8.14
CA ASP A 69 10.88 11.11 -7.92
C ASP A 69 9.95 11.91 -7.02
N VAL A 70 10.46 12.33 -5.87
CA VAL A 70 9.69 13.05 -4.85
C VAL A 70 9.12 14.38 -5.37
N GLN A 71 9.89 15.12 -6.19
CA GLN A 71 9.43 16.41 -6.70
C GLN A 71 8.31 16.22 -7.73
N LEU A 72 8.40 15.19 -8.57
CA LEU A 72 7.31 14.84 -9.49
C LEU A 72 6.04 14.42 -8.73
N GLN A 73 6.19 13.69 -7.63
CA GLN A 73 5.02 13.31 -6.81
C GLN A 73 4.40 14.53 -6.14
N ILE A 74 5.20 15.44 -5.57
CA ILE A 74 4.71 16.70 -4.98
C ILE A 74 3.95 17.52 -6.03
N GLN A 75 4.52 17.70 -7.23
CA GLN A 75 3.84 18.40 -8.32
C GLN A 75 2.50 17.75 -8.69
N LEU A 76 2.48 16.42 -8.79
CA LEU A 76 1.25 15.66 -9.10
C LEU A 76 0.17 15.84 -8.01
N ILE A 77 0.58 15.91 -6.74
CA ILE A 77 -0.33 16.19 -5.63
C ILE A 77 -0.88 17.63 -5.77
N GLU A 78 -0.03 18.62 -6.04
CA GLU A 78 -0.47 20.03 -6.25
C GLU A 78 -1.44 20.16 -7.42
N ASP A 79 -1.14 19.55 -8.56
CA ASP A 79 -2.00 19.53 -9.75
C ASP A 79 -3.35 18.82 -9.46
N THR A 80 -3.33 17.82 -8.58
CA THR A 80 -4.54 17.11 -8.16
C THR A 80 -5.39 17.98 -7.24
N ILE A 81 -4.79 18.66 -6.26
CA ILE A 81 -5.49 19.59 -5.35
C ILE A 81 -6.16 20.72 -6.15
N ALA A 82 -5.50 21.24 -7.20
CA ALA A 82 -6.06 22.29 -8.05
C ALA A 82 -7.37 21.87 -8.76
N LYS A 83 -7.60 20.57 -8.96
CA LYS A 83 -8.86 20.01 -9.50
C LYS A 83 -9.97 19.91 -8.45
N LYS A 84 -9.70 20.26 -7.20
CA LYS A 84 -10.64 20.25 -6.07
C LYS A 84 -11.36 18.90 -5.88
N PRO A 85 -10.66 17.77 -5.79
CA PRO A 85 -11.30 16.50 -5.48
C PRO A 85 -11.89 16.53 -4.06
N THR A 86 -12.84 15.64 -3.77
CA THR A 86 -13.38 15.48 -2.40
C THR A 86 -12.30 14.90 -1.47
N ALA A 87 -11.48 13.97 -1.99
CA ALA A 87 -10.38 13.37 -1.26
C ALA A 87 -9.19 13.02 -2.16
N ILE A 88 -8.02 12.93 -1.55
CA ILE A 88 -6.84 12.27 -2.12
C ILE A 88 -6.41 11.13 -1.20
N ALA A 89 -5.98 10.01 -1.82
CA ALA A 89 -5.42 8.86 -1.15
C ALA A 89 -3.98 8.69 -1.64
N VAL A 90 -2.97 8.91 -0.78
CA VAL A 90 -1.58 9.05 -1.22
C VAL A 90 -0.72 7.91 -0.69
N VAL A 91 0.07 7.30 -1.58
CA VAL A 91 1.19 6.40 -1.22
C VAL A 91 2.48 7.19 -1.41
N PRO A 92 3.04 7.81 -0.36
CA PRO A 92 4.15 8.73 -0.54
C PRO A 92 5.48 8.01 -0.76
N LEU A 93 6.32 8.55 -1.65
CA LEU A 93 7.70 8.09 -1.82
C LEU A 93 8.57 8.50 -0.61
N SER A 94 8.31 9.69 -0.06
CA SER A 94 8.91 10.22 1.16
C SER A 94 7.82 10.94 1.97
N PRO A 95 7.33 10.36 3.08
CA PRO A 95 6.31 10.98 3.92
C PRO A 95 6.70 12.39 4.36
N GLU A 96 7.93 12.60 4.82
CA GLU A 96 8.41 13.90 5.31
C GLU A 96 8.37 14.98 4.22
N ALA A 97 8.73 14.61 2.99
CA ALA A 97 8.80 15.56 1.89
C ALA A 97 7.42 16.00 1.39
N VAL A 98 6.39 15.13 1.49
CA VAL A 98 5.02 15.46 1.04
C VAL A 98 4.19 16.15 2.12
N GLU A 99 4.61 16.18 3.39
CA GLU A 99 3.86 16.81 4.49
C GLU A 99 3.40 18.25 4.17
N PRO A 100 4.24 19.14 3.62
CA PRO A 100 3.81 20.51 3.32
C PRO A 100 2.68 20.57 2.29
N VAL A 101 2.69 19.72 1.27
CA VAL A 101 1.65 19.71 0.23
C VAL A 101 0.37 19.03 0.74
N LEU A 102 0.47 18.02 1.61
CA LEU A 102 -0.70 17.41 2.26
C LEU A 102 -1.38 18.39 3.22
N LYS A 103 -0.59 19.23 3.92
CA LYS A 103 -1.13 20.32 4.73
C LYS A 103 -1.91 21.34 3.88
N LYS A 104 -1.42 21.66 2.66
CA LYS A 104 -2.17 22.51 1.70
C LYS A 104 -3.48 21.85 1.28
N ALA A 105 -3.48 20.54 1.01
CA ALA A 105 -4.69 19.79 0.66
C ALA A 105 -5.74 19.87 1.76
N ALA A 106 -5.35 19.58 3.00
CA ALA A 106 -6.23 19.64 4.17
C ALA A 106 -6.77 21.07 4.39
N ALA A 107 -5.94 22.11 4.25
CA ALA A 107 -6.35 23.51 4.36
C ALA A 107 -7.34 23.92 3.24
N ALA A 108 -7.28 23.27 2.08
CA ALA A 108 -8.23 23.47 0.98
C ALA A 108 -9.55 22.67 1.15
N GLY A 109 -9.71 21.96 2.28
CA GLY A 109 -10.90 21.14 2.57
C GLY A 109 -10.92 19.78 1.85
N VAL A 110 -9.79 19.36 1.26
CA VAL A 110 -9.64 18.04 0.65
C VAL A 110 -9.33 17.03 1.74
N VAL A 111 -10.09 15.94 1.83
CA VAL A 111 -9.78 14.83 2.75
C VAL A 111 -8.49 14.15 2.28
N VAL A 112 -7.57 13.92 3.23
CA VAL A 112 -6.30 13.23 2.96
C VAL A 112 -6.25 11.93 3.72
N VAL A 113 -5.97 10.84 3.00
CA VAL A 113 -5.68 9.51 3.53
C VAL A 113 -4.36 9.05 2.94
N THR A 114 -3.55 8.33 3.72
CA THR A 114 -2.26 7.81 3.24
C THR A 114 -2.16 6.30 3.39
N HIS A 115 -1.19 5.70 2.74
CA HIS A 115 -0.80 4.29 2.87
C HIS A 115 0.72 4.19 2.86
N GLU A 116 1.26 3.31 3.67
CA GLU A 116 2.72 3.17 3.89
C GLU A 116 3.38 4.45 4.40
N ALA A 117 2.72 5.17 5.29
CA ALA A 117 3.17 6.49 5.75
C ALA A 117 2.83 6.75 7.22
N SER A 118 3.13 5.81 8.12
CA SER A 118 2.76 5.82 9.53
C SER A 118 3.21 7.08 10.31
N SER A 119 4.18 7.85 9.78
CA SER A 119 4.66 9.11 10.38
C SER A 119 3.89 10.36 9.96
N ILE A 120 2.97 10.27 8.99
CA ILE A 120 2.25 11.42 8.44
C ILE A 120 1.38 12.11 9.50
N GLN A 121 1.47 13.46 9.53
CA GLN A 121 0.69 14.30 10.43
C GLN A 121 -0.52 14.95 9.74
N ASN A 122 -0.39 15.30 8.46
CA ASN A 122 -1.40 16.03 7.70
C ASN A 122 -2.33 15.12 6.89
N ALA A 123 -2.63 13.92 7.42
CA ALA A 123 -3.69 13.04 6.93
C ALA A 123 -4.75 12.80 8.01
N SER A 124 -5.97 12.47 7.60
CA SER A 124 -7.03 12.03 8.52
C SER A 124 -6.68 10.67 9.10
N TYR A 125 -6.27 9.74 8.23
CA TYR A 125 -5.77 8.41 8.59
C TYR A 125 -4.64 8.00 7.66
N ASP A 126 -3.73 7.18 8.20
CA ASP A 126 -2.83 6.35 7.44
C ASP A 126 -3.29 4.89 7.53
N ILE A 127 -3.20 4.14 6.43
CA ILE A 127 -3.62 2.74 6.38
C ILE A 127 -2.40 1.89 6.11
N GLU A 128 -2.08 1.01 7.04
CA GLU A 128 -1.02 0.03 6.92
C GLU A 128 -1.63 -1.37 6.75
N ALA A 129 -1.05 -2.19 5.89
CA ALA A 129 -1.52 -3.56 5.67
C ALA A 129 -1.36 -4.44 6.92
N PHE A 130 -0.42 -4.08 7.78
CA PHE A 130 -0.04 -4.76 9.03
C PHE A 130 0.87 -3.83 9.86
N LYS A 131 1.24 -4.27 11.07
CA LYS A 131 2.29 -3.59 11.84
C LYS A 131 3.65 -3.82 11.19
N ASN A 132 4.32 -2.75 10.80
CA ASN A 132 5.58 -2.80 10.05
C ASN A 132 6.70 -3.54 10.78
N ALA A 133 6.80 -3.35 12.11
CA ALA A 133 7.80 -4.08 12.91
C ALA A 133 7.55 -5.58 12.89
N ASP A 134 6.30 -6.03 13.00
CA ASP A 134 5.96 -7.47 12.98
C ASP A 134 6.32 -8.11 11.63
N TYR A 135 6.10 -7.37 10.52
CA TYR A 135 6.46 -7.84 9.19
C TYR A 135 7.99 -7.95 9.01
N GLY A 136 8.74 -6.96 9.49
CA GLY A 136 10.21 -7.03 9.48
C GLY A 136 10.77 -8.21 10.29
N VAL A 137 10.20 -8.47 11.47
CA VAL A 137 10.52 -9.64 12.31
C VAL A 137 10.21 -10.93 11.55
N HIS A 138 9.04 -11.03 10.92
CA HIS A 138 8.61 -12.20 10.14
C HIS A 138 9.58 -12.51 8.98
N LEU A 139 9.97 -11.50 8.21
CA LEU A 139 10.94 -11.66 7.13
C LEU A 139 12.30 -12.15 7.65
N MET A 140 12.77 -11.61 8.77
CA MET A 140 14.05 -12.05 9.38
C MET A 140 13.96 -13.47 9.90
N ASP A 141 12.89 -13.86 10.60
CA ASP A 141 12.73 -15.22 11.12
C ASP A 141 12.71 -16.25 9.96
N SER A 142 12.09 -15.89 8.83
CA SER A 142 12.07 -16.72 7.61
C SER A 142 13.46 -16.83 6.95
N LEU A 143 14.17 -15.71 6.82
CA LEU A 143 15.52 -15.66 6.27
C LEU A 143 16.49 -16.43 7.15
N ALA A 144 16.45 -16.22 8.48
CA ALA A 144 17.32 -16.87 9.44
C ALA A 144 17.16 -18.40 9.40
N LYS A 145 15.92 -18.88 9.37
CA LYS A 145 15.63 -20.32 9.23
C LYS A 145 16.27 -20.91 7.97
N CYS A 146 16.19 -20.23 6.84
CA CYS A 146 16.81 -20.67 5.59
C CYS A 146 18.34 -20.68 5.69
N MET A 147 18.93 -19.66 6.29
CA MET A 147 20.39 -19.51 6.44
C MET A 147 21.01 -20.45 7.49
N GLY A 148 20.18 -21.17 8.28
CA GLY A 148 20.66 -21.97 9.42
C GLY A 148 21.09 -21.10 10.59
N GLU A 149 20.50 -19.94 10.75
CA GLU A 149 20.69 -18.96 11.84
C GLU A 149 22.13 -18.42 11.96
N GLU A 150 22.91 -18.46 10.86
CA GLU A 150 24.31 -18.00 10.84
C GLU A 150 24.72 -17.45 9.46
N GLY A 151 25.73 -16.59 9.44
CA GLY A 151 26.38 -16.09 8.23
C GLY A 151 25.93 -14.71 7.82
N GLN A 152 26.44 -14.24 6.68
CA GLN A 152 26.26 -12.89 6.20
C GLN A 152 24.99 -12.75 5.36
N TYR A 153 24.28 -11.63 5.55
CA TYR A 153 23.14 -11.25 4.70
C TYR A 153 23.18 -9.77 4.36
N ALA A 154 22.53 -9.39 3.26
CA ALA A 154 22.40 -8.00 2.82
C ALA A 154 20.92 -7.61 2.68
N THR A 155 20.63 -6.32 2.83
CA THR A 155 19.26 -5.78 2.79
C THR A 155 19.10 -4.77 1.67
N PHE A 156 17.88 -4.74 1.09
CA PHE A 156 17.49 -3.82 0.03
C PHE A 156 16.25 -3.03 0.43
N VAL A 157 16.18 -1.78 -0.03
CA VAL A 157 15.03 -0.88 0.09
C VAL A 157 14.80 -0.17 -1.23
N GLY A 158 13.56 0.15 -1.55
CA GLY A 158 13.24 0.93 -2.74
C GLY A 158 13.83 2.34 -2.67
N SER A 159 13.72 2.98 -1.50
CA SER A 159 14.36 4.27 -1.21
C SER A 159 14.78 4.37 0.24
N LEU A 160 15.91 5.04 0.50
CA LEU A 160 16.36 5.38 1.86
C LEU A 160 15.40 6.34 2.57
N THR A 161 14.49 6.98 1.84
CA THR A 161 13.43 7.85 2.38
C THR A 161 12.05 7.16 2.47
N SER A 162 11.91 5.92 1.98
CA SER A 162 10.69 5.13 2.14
C SER A 162 10.54 4.66 3.58
N LYS A 163 9.61 5.27 4.32
CA LYS A 163 9.40 5.01 5.76
C LYS A 163 9.19 3.53 6.04
N THR A 164 8.22 2.93 5.37
CA THR A 164 7.79 1.55 5.59
C THR A 164 8.91 0.53 5.29
N HIS A 165 9.61 0.66 4.12
CA HIS A 165 10.72 -0.23 3.78
C HIS A 165 11.83 -0.19 4.83
N ASN A 166 12.12 1.02 5.35
CA ASN A 166 13.17 1.18 6.37
C ASN A 166 12.73 0.62 7.72
N GLU A 167 11.46 0.74 8.11
CA GLU A 167 10.92 0.14 9.33
C GLU A 167 11.02 -1.39 9.30
N TRP A 168 10.74 -2.01 8.14
CA TRP A 168 10.87 -3.46 7.99
C TRP A 168 12.32 -3.93 8.14
N VAL A 169 13.27 -3.25 7.49
CA VAL A 169 14.70 -3.60 7.60
C VAL A 169 15.20 -3.35 9.01
N ASP A 170 14.83 -2.24 9.65
CA ASP A 170 15.29 -1.91 11.01
C ASP A 170 14.76 -2.93 12.04
N ALA A 171 13.49 -3.34 11.93
CA ALA A 171 12.90 -4.37 12.77
C ALA A 171 13.56 -5.75 12.52
N ALA A 172 13.85 -6.09 11.26
CA ALA A 172 14.55 -7.30 10.88
C ALA A 172 15.96 -7.35 11.48
N VAL A 173 16.74 -6.25 11.39
CA VAL A 173 18.07 -6.14 11.96
C VAL A 173 18.03 -6.19 13.49
N ALA A 174 17.06 -5.54 14.13
CA ALA A 174 16.87 -5.64 15.58
C ALA A 174 16.59 -7.09 16.01
N ARG A 175 15.69 -7.78 15.28
CA ARG A 175 15.38 -9.20 15.49
C ARG A 175 16.60 -10.10 15.31
N GLN A 176 17.40 -9.84 14.26
CA GLN A 176 18.65 -10.58 14.01
C GLN A 176 19.62 -10.46 15.20
N LYS A 177 19.84 -9.22 15.69
CA LYS A 177 20.75 -8.99 16.81
C LYS A 177 20.27 -9.66 18.10
N GLU A 178 18.97 -9.66 18.36
CA GLU A 178 18.37 -10.26 19.53
C GLU A 178 18.42 -11.79 19.48
N LYS A 179 18.00 -12.39 18.38
CA LYS A 179 17.70 -13.82 18.31
C LYS A 179 18.74 -14.63 17.52
N TYR A 180 19.38 -14.02 16.53
CA TYR A 180 20.29 -14.69 15.60
C TYR A 180 21.70 -14.06 15.62
N PRO A 181 22.41 -14.08 16.76
CA PRO A 181 23.67 -13.35 16.93
C PRO A 181 24.83 -13.88 16.06
N LYS A 182 24.69 -15.07 15.45
CA LYS A 182 25.67 -15.61 14.49
C LYS A 182 25.43 -15.12 13.06
N MET A 183 24.33 -14.40 12.82
CA MET A 183 24.07 -13.72 11.56
C MET A 183 24.65 -12.31 11.60
N GLU A 184 25.03 -11.79 10.44
CA GLU A 184 25.62 -10.46 10.30
C GLU A 184 25.04 -9.75 9.05
N MET A 185 24.46 -8.57 9.22
CA MET A 185 24.16 -7.70 8.09
C MET A 185 25.46 -7.08 7.57
N VAL A 186 25.77 -7.31 6.29
CA VAL A 186 26.95 -6.74 5.65
C VAL A 186 26.60 -5.49 4.83
N GLY A 187 27.50 -4.52 4.84
CA GLY A 187 27.31 -3.23 4.17
C GLY A 187 26.24 -2.36 4.83
N SER A 188 25.64 -1.51 4.03
CA SER A 188 24.47 -0.69 4.38
C SER A 188 23.21 -1.19 3.67
N LYS A 189 22.06 -0.57 3.93
CA LYS A 189 20.85 -0.79 3.12
C LYS A 189 21.15 -0.43 1.66
N ASN A 190 20.88 -1.33 0.73
CA ASN A 190 21.05 -1.09 -0.70
C ASN A 190 19.79 -0.44 -1.26
N GLU A 191 19.91 0.76 -1.83
CA GLU A 191 18.79 1.47 -2.43
C GLU A 191 18.64 1.05 -3.89
N SER A 192 17.46 0.51 -4.26
CA SER A 192 17.16 0.08 -5.63
C SER A 192 16.44 1.15 -6.47
N THR A 193 16.00 2.24 -5.85
CA THR A 193 15.15 3.27 -6.48
C THR A 193 13.85 2.72 -7.09
N ASP A 194 13.28 1.68 -6.45
CA ASP A 194 12.14 0.91 -6.97
C ASP A 194 12.35 0.50 -8.45
N ASN A 195 13.53 -0.07 -8.75
CA ASN A 195 13.94 -0.47 -10.08
C ASN A 195 14.63 -1.83 -10.04
N GLU A 196 14.08 -2.80 -10.78
CA GLU A 196 14.59 -4.17 -10.83
C GLU A 196 16.01 -4.28 -11.38
N ALA A 197 16.35 -3.49 -12.41
CA ALA A 197 17.70 -3.52 -12.99
C ALA A 197 18.75 -2.97 -12.00
N VAL A 198 18.40 -1.91 -11.26
CA VAL A 198 19.26 -1.37 -10.19
C VAL A 198 19.42 -2.39 -9.06
N ALA A 199 18.35 -3.06 -8.65
CA ALA A 199 18.42 -4.12 -7.65
C ALA A 199 19.32 -5.27 -8.10
N HIS A 200 19.19 -5.70 -9.37
CA HIS A 200 20.05 -6.72 -9.97
C HIS A 200 21.53 -6.34 -9.92
N ASP A 201 21.88 -5.15 -10.42
CA ASP A 201 23.26 -4.71 -10.50
C ASP A 201 23.89 -4.58 -9.11
N LYS A 202 23.13 -4.04 -8.12
CA LYS A 202 23.58 -3.99 -6.73
C LYS A 202 23.70 -5.38 -6.10
N ALA A 203 22.84 -6.32 -6.42
CA ALA A 203 22.97 -7.70 -5.94
C ALA A 203 24.25 -8.36 -6.47
N LEU A 204 24.59 -8.16 -7.73
CA LEU A 204 25.87 -8.62 -8.30
C LEU A 204 27.08 -7.96 -7.62
N GLU A 205 26.99 -6.68 -7.28
CA GLU A 205 28.03 -5.96 -6.54
C GLU A 205 28.21 -6.54 -5.13
N VAL A 206 27.11 -6.77 -4.41
CA VAL A 206 27.11 -7.37 -3.07
C VAL A 206 27.71 -8.78 -3.11
N LEU A 207 27.29 -9.64 -4.05
CA LEU A 207 27.83 -10.99 -4.21
C LEU A 207 29.34 -11.00 -4.49
N ARG A 208 29.84 -10.03 -5.25
CA ARG A 208 31.27 -9.87 -5.51
C ARG A 208 32.04 -9.40 -4.27
N THR A 209 31.45 -8.45 -3.52
CA THR A 209 32.11 -7.84 -2.35
C THR A 209 32.11 -8.76 -1.14
N TYR A 210 31.06 -9.56 -0.99
CA TYR A 210 30.86 -10.46 0.14
C TYR A 210 30.75 -11.93 -0.32
N PRO A 211 31.85 -12.61 -0.65
CA PRO A 211 31.82 -13.97 -1.22
C PRO A 211 31.31 -15.05 -0.24
N LYS A 212 31.14 -14.71 1.04
CA LYS A 212 30.55 -15.59 2.07
C LYS A 212 29.07 -15.27 2.35
N LEU A 213 28.46 -14.43 1.54
CA LEU A 213 27.05 -14.06 1.69
C LEU A 213 26.15 -15.31 1.61
N LYS A 214 25.22 -15.44 2.54
CA LYS A 214 24.24 -16.52 2.60
C LYS A 214 22.80 -16.06 2.33
N GLY A 215 22.51 -14.76 2.42
CA GLY A 215 21.14 -14.31 2.29
C GLY A 215 20.95 -12.88 1.81
N PHE A 216 19.74 -12.63 1.27
CA PHE A 216 19.23 -11.31 0.91
C PHE A 216 17.82 -11.10 1.47
N GLN A 217 17.55 -9.88 1.92
CA GLN A 217 16.21 -9.41 2.23
C GLN A 217 15.88 -8.20 1.35
N GLY A 218 14.81 -8.27 0.56
CA GLY A 218 14.29 -7.16 -0.25
C GLY A 218 13.00 -6.58 0.32
N SER A 219 12.83 -5.25 0.25
CA SER A 219 11.64 -4.57 0.74
C SER A 219 10.75 -4.04 -0.38
N SER A 220 11.31 -3.48 -1.45
CA SER A 220 10.54 -3.14 -2.65
C SER A 220 10.11 -4.39 -3.41
N SER A 221 8.93 -4.33 -4.03
CA SER A 221 8.45 -5.42 -4.90
C SER A 221 9.33 -5.67 -6.14
N LEU A 222 10.28 -4.79 -6.39
CA LEU A 222 11.28 -4.90 -7.47
C LEU A 222 12.68 -5.31 -6.97
N ASP A 223 12.90 -5.34 -5.64
CA ASP A 223 14.17 -5.81 -5.08
C ASP A 223 14.35 -7.31 -5.30
N VAL A 224 13.34 -8.09 -4.91
CA VAL A 224 13.44 -9.56 -4.90
C VAL A 224 13.60 -10.14 -6.31
N PRO A 225 12.84 -9.70 -7.34
CA PRO A 225 13.06 -10.18 -8.71
C PRO A 225 14.42 -9.78 -9.25
N GLY A 226 14.92 -8.57 -8.96
CA GLY A 226 16.28 -8.16 -9.34
C GLY A 226 17.35 -9.03 -8.70
N ILE A 227 17.23 -9.31 -7.39
CA ILE A 227 18.11 -10.23 -6.67
C ILE A 227 17.99 -11.65 -7.26
N GLY A 228 16.78 -12.15 -7.50
CA GLY A 228 16.53 -13.48 -8.08
C GLY A 228 17.23 -13.65 -9.42
N ARG A 229 17.17 -12.62 -10.27
CA ARG A 229 17.88 -12.60 -11.56
C ARG A 229 19.40 -12.68 -11.36
N ALA A 230 19.98 -11.96 -10.40
CA ALA A 230 21.41 -12.00 -10.12
C ALA A 230 21.83 -13.39 -9.60
N ILE A 231 21.00 -14.05 -8.77
CA ILE A 231 21.21 -15.41 -8.29
C ILE A 231 21.23 -16.43 -9.46
N GLU A 232 20.29 -16.31 -10.40
CA GLU A 232 20.27 -17.16 -11.60
C GLU A 232 21.49 -16.95 -12.49
N GLU A 233 21.85 -15.70 -12.76
CA GLU A 233 23.02 -15.35 -13.58
C GLU A 233 24.31 -15.96 -13.02
N ARG A 234 24.41 -16.05 -11.68
CA ARG A 234 25.57 -16.60 -10.98
C ARG A 234 25.46 -18.10 -10.65
N SER A 235 24.36 -18.76 -11.03
CA SER A 235 24.10 -20.17 -10.74
C SER A 235 24.20 -20.47 -9.23
N LEU A 236 23.58 -19.61 -8.40
CA LEU A 236 23.59 -19.67 -6.95
C LEU A 236 22.25 -20.13 -6.35
N GLN A 237 21.32 -20.64 -7.16
CA GLN A 237 20.04 -21.20 -6.73
C GLN A 237 20.27 -22.27 -5.65
N GLY A 238 19.50 -22.19 -4.57
CA GLY A 238 19.62 -23.10 -3.44
C GLY A 238 20.88 -22.94 -2.56
N LYS A 239 21.77 -21.99 -2.90
CA LYS A 239 22.98 -21.67 -2.11
C LYS A 239 22.83 -20.36 -1.35
N ILE A 240 22.02 -19.44 -1.85
CA ILE A 240 21.74 -18.13 -1.25
C ILE A 240 20.24 -18.07 -0.94
N CYS A 241 19.91 -17.70 0.29
CA CYS A 241 18.53 -17.50 0.74
C CYS A 241 18.03 -16.12 0.32
N VAL A 242 16.87 -16.04 -0.38
CA VAL A 242 16.28 -14.77 -0.84
C VAL A 242 14.84 -14.68 -0.35
N PHE A 243 14.57 -13.65 0.45
CA PHE A 243 13.27 -13.35 1.06
C PHE A 243 12.93 -11.88 0.88
N GLY A 244 11.65 -11.55 0.85
CA GLY A 244 11.23 -10.14 0.82
C GLY A 244 9.87 -9.92 0.20
N THR A 245 9.54 -8.66 -0.01
CA THR A 245 8.27 -8.25 -0.63
C THR A 245 8.32 -8.44 -2.15
N GLY A 246 7.27 -9.00 -2.72
CA GLY A 246 7.17 -9.20 -4.16
C GLY A 246 5.77 -9.63 -4.59
N LEU A 247 5.49 -9.61 -5.89
CA LEU A 247 4.27 -10.18 -6.46
C LEU A 247 4.60 -11.44 -7.27
N PRO A 248 3.71 -12.43 -7.29
CA PRO A 248 3.91 -13.63 -8.11
C PRO A 248 4.11 -13.33 -9.59
N SER A 249 3.46 -12.27 -10.13
CA SER A 249 3.58 -11.89 -11.54
C SER A 249 5.00 -11.61 -12.01
N ASN A 250 5.88 -11.13 -11.14
CA ASN A 250 7.28 -10.83 -11.48
C ASN A 250 8.31 -11.70 -10.76
N THR A 251 7.88 -12.59 -9.84
CA THR A 251 8.79 -13.42 -9.06
C THR A 251 8.62 -14.93 -9.30
N LYS A 252 7.50 -15.35 -9.92
CA LYS A 252 7.17 -16.78 -10.06
C LYS A 252 8.29 -17.59 -10.72
N GLN A 253 8.90 -17.09 -11.78
CA GLN A 253 10.02 -17.80 -12.44
C GLN A 253 11.18 -18.05 -11.49
N TYR A 254 11.49 -17.11 -10.62
CA TYR A 254 12.59 -17.21 -9.64
C TYR A 254 12.24 -18.09 -8.42
N LEU A 255 10.95 -18.14 -8.05
CA LEU A 255 10.45 -19.12 -7.09
C LEU A 255 10.54 -20.52 -7.68
N ASP A 256 10.13 -20.70 -8.95
CA ASP A 256 10.17 -21.99 -9.63
C ASP A 256 11.59 -22.55 -9.80
N SER A 257 12.56 -21.67 -10.08
CA SER A 257 13.97 -22.03 -10.22
C SER A 257 14.72 -22.19 -8.89
N GLY A 258 14.14 -21.71 -7.78
CA GLY A 258 14.80 -21.68 -6.46
C GLY A 258 15.79 -20.54 -6.29
N ALA A 259 15.77 -19.52 -7.16
CA ALA A 259 16.54 -18.28 -7.00
C ALA A 259 15.95 -17.38 -5.92
N ILE A 260 14.64 -17.50 -5.66
CA ILE A 260 13.92 -16.90 -4.54
C ILE A 260 13.31 -18.03 -3.72
N ASN A 261 13.41 -17.97 -2.40
CA ASN A 261 12.83 -18.97 -1.50
C ASN A 261 11.38 -18.65 -1.14
N GLN A 262 11.09 -17.38 -0.84
CA GLN A 262 9.77 -16.91 -0.45
C GLN A 262 9.63 -15.42 -0.74
N ILE A 263 8.46 -15.04 -1.20
CA ILE A 263 8.02 -13.65 -1.13
C ILE A 263 6.89 -13.54 -0.11
N SER A 264 6.79 -12.36 0.48
CA SER A 264 5.65 -11.99 1.31
C SER A 264 5.02 -10.72 0.73
N PHE A 265 3.70 -10.61 0.75
CA PHE A 265 3.00 -9.43 0.25
C PHE A 265 1.60 -9.30 0.86
N TRP A 266 0.97 -8.18 0.68
CA TRP A 266 -0.48 -7.97 0.80
C TRP A 266 -1.04 -7.65 -0.58
N ASP A 267 -2.33 -7.91 -0.82
CA ASP A 267 -2.90 -7.57 -2.13
C ASP A 267 -3.01 -6.04 -2.30
N PRO A 268 -2.25 -5.44 -3.24
CA PRO A 268 -2.32 -4.00 -3.48
C PRO A 268 -3.71 -3.53 -3.91
N ALA A 269 -4.52 -4.41 -4.53
CA ALA A 269 -5.89 -4.08 -4.90
C ALA A 269 -6.77 -3.89 -3.65
N ASP A 270 -6.59 -4.72 -2.63
CA ASP A 270 -7.33 -4.57 -1.38
C ASP A 270 -6.88 -3.32 -0.61
N ALA A 271 -5.59 -2.99 -0.63
CA ALA A 271 -5.08 -1.74 -0.06
C ALA A 271 -5.64 -0.50 -0.79
N GLY A 272 -5.64 -0.49 -2.13
CA GLY A 272 -6.22 0.59 -2.93
C GLY A 272 -7.72 0.77 -2.67
N TYR A 273 -8.46 -0.33 -2.54
CA TYR A 273 -9.87 -0.29 -2.15
C TYR A 273 -10.05 0.27 -0.73
N ALA A 274 -9.24 -0.20 0.23
CA ALA A 274 -9.30 0.23 1.63
C ALA A 274 -9.04 1.73 1.79
N MET A 275 -8.02 2.27 1.11
CA MET A 275 -7.73 3.70 1.11
C MET A 275 -8.94 4.54 0.67
N ASN A 276 -9.58 4.17 -0.45
CA ASN A 276 -10.75 4.87 -0.98
C ASN A 276 -11.96 4.73 -0.05
N LYS A 277 -12.16 3.57 0.55
CA LYS A 277 -13.23 3.34 1.54
C LYS A 277 -13.05 4.18 2.80
N VAL A 278 -11.83 4.24 3.35
CA VAL A 278 -11.52 5.08 4.50
C VAL A 278 -11.68 6.55 4.16
N ALA A 279 -11.24 7.00 2.97
CA ALA A 279 -11.48 8.36 2.52
C ALA A 279 -12.98 8.70 2.50
N GLN A 280 -13.83 7.80 1.98
CA GLN A 280 -15.29 7.99 2.00
C GLN A 280 -15.86 8.00 3.42
N MET A 281 -15.37 7.13 4.30
CA MET A 281 -15.81 7.14 5.71
C MET A 281 -15.51 8.50 6.37
N VAL A 282 -14.36 9.09 6.09
CA VAL A 282 -14.01 10.45 6.59
C VAL A 282 -14.95 11.51 5.98
N ILE A 283 -15.22 11.46 4.66
CA ILE A 283 -16.18 12.35 3.98
C ILE A 283 -17.56 12.27 4.64
N ASP A 284 -18.00 11.05 4.99
CA ASP A 284 -19.29 10.79 5.66
C ASP A 284 -19.29 11.18 7.15
N GLY A 285 -18.19 11.69 7.69
CA GLY A 285 -18.05 12.01 9.13
C GLY A 285 -17.96 10.79 10.05
N LYS A 286 -17.71 9.60 9.51
CA LYS A 286 -17.57 8.36 10.28
C LYS A 286 -16.17 8.30 10.91
N LYS A 287 -16.09 7.80 12.14
CA LYS A 287 -14.83 7.53 12.83
C LYS A 287 -14.51 6.05 12.73
N ILE A 288 -13.24 5.74 12.68
CA ILE A 288 -12.72 4.36 12.68
C ILE A 288 -12.22 4.04 14.09
N ALA A 289 -12.48 2.83 14.55
CA ALA A 289 -12.05 2.33 15.86
C ALA A 289 -11.37 0.96 15.73
N THR A 290 -10.58 0.61 16.74
CA THR A 290 -10.03 -0.74 16.85
C THR A 290 -11.16 -1.77 16.92
N GLY A 291 -11.05 -2.80 16.09
CA GLY A 291 -12.03 -3.88 15.93
C GLY A 291 -12.99 -3.69 14.77
N ASP A 292 -12.99 -2.52 14.11
CA ASP A 292 -13.85 -2.28 12.94
C ASP A 292 -13.50 -3.23 11.79
N ASP A 293 -14.56 -3.63 11.07
CA ASP A 293 -14.49 -4.40 9.83
C ASP A 293 -14.65 -3.45 8.63
N LEU A 294 -13.61 -3.30 7.84
CA LEU A 294 -13.70 -2.55 6.59
C LEU A 294 -14.32 -3.38 5.43
N GLY A 295 -14.70 -4.64 5.68
CA GLY A 295 -15.27 -5.53 4.66
C GLY A 295 -14.32 -5.85 3.51
N ILE A 296 -13.01 -5.87 3.77
CA ILE A 296 -11.95 -6.10 2.79
C ILE A 296 -11.01 -7.16 3.38
N PRO A 297 -10.57 -8.18 2.59
CA PRO A 297 -9.62 -9.17 3.07
C PRO A 297 -8.38 -8.52 3.71
N GLY A 298 -7.98 -8.98 4.89
CA GLY A 298 -6.89 -8.40 5.66
C GLY A 298 -7.23 -7.13 6.45
N TYR A 299 -8.42 -6.55 6.27
CA TYR A 299 -8.89 -5.35 7.00
C TYR A 299 -10.23 -5.60 7.70
N ASN A 300 -10.54 -6.87 8.00
CA ASN A 300 -11.80 -7.27 8.66
C ASN A 300 -11.81 -7.02 10.17
N LYS A 301 -10.67 -6.74 10.76
CA LYS A 301 -10.52 -6.44 12.19
C LYS A 301 -9.30 -5.53 12.37
N VAL A 302 -9.48 -4.26 12.05
CA VAL A 302 -8.38 -3.31 12.10
C VAL A 302 -7.98 -2.95 13.53
N THR A 303 -6.73 -2.53 13.71
CA THR A 303 -6.25 -1.92 14.95
C THR A 303 -5.95 -0.45 14.67
N LEU A 304 -6.51 0.45 15.45
CA LEU A 304 -6.23 1.89 15.36
C LEU A 304 -5.21 2.29 16.44
N ASP A 305 -4.13 2.93 16.01
CA ASP A 305 -3.13 3.55 16.88
C ASP A 305 -2.91 5.00 16.42
N GLY A 306 -3.39 5.95 17.22
CA GLY A 306 -3.44 7.35 16.81
C GLY A 306 -4.27 7.55 15.54
N LYS A 307 -3.60 7.81 14.42
CA LYS A 307 -4.21 7.94 13.07
C LYS A 307 -3.91 6.74 12.17
N VAL A 308 -3.11 5.79 12.63
CA VAL A 308 -2.69 4.65 11.82
C VAL A 308 -3.64 3.49 12.01
N ILE A 309 -4.20 3.02 10.89
CA ILE A 309 -5.08 1.85 10.81
C ILE A 309 -4.24 0.67 10.35
N TYR A 310 -4.06 -0.33 11.21
CA TYR A 310 -3.34 -1.55 10.88
C TYR A 310 -4.29 -2.67 10.52
N GLY A 311 -4.08 -3.28 9.35
CA GLY A 311 -4.69 -4.54 8.96
C GLY A 311 -3.91 -5.77 9.45
N GLN A 312 -4.23 -6.93 8.86
CA GLN A 312 -3.59 -8.23 9.07
C GLN A 312 -3.53 -8.96 7.71
N ALA A 313 -2.91 -8.32 6.71
CA ALA A 313 -3.14 -8.64 5.32
C ALA A 313 -2.00 -9.42 4.65
N TRP A 314 -0.81 -9.61 5.27
CA TRP A 314 0.27 -10.29 4.54
C TRP A 314 0.00 -11.78 4.33
N VAL A 315 0.52 -12.28 3.23
CA VAL A 315 0.54 -13.68 2.87
C VAL A 315 1.95 -14.06 2.43
N ASP A 316 2.33 -15.31 2.69
CA ASP A 316 3.60 -15.87 2.25
C ASP A 316 3.39 -16.72 1.01
N VAL A 317 4.26 -16.51 0.03
CA VAL A 317 4.23 -17.24 -1.23
C VAL A 317 5.58 -17.87 -1.50
N THR A 318 5.50 -19.17 -1.71
CA THR A 318 6.59 -20.03 -2.14
C THR A 318 6.24 -20.66 -3.48
N LYS A 319 7.15 -21.44 -4.04
CA LYS A 319 6.91 -22.21 -5.27
C LYS A 319 5.61 -23.04 -5.21
N GLU A 320 5.31 -23.63 -4.05
CA GLU A 320 4.18 -24.57 -3.88
C GLU A 320 2.80 -23.89 -3.95
N ASN A 321 2.72 -22.59 -3.62
CA ASN A 321 1.44 -21.90 -3.56
C ASN A 321 1.32 -20.68 -4.49
N ALA A 322 2.38 -20.32 -5.23
CA ALA A 322 2.39 -19.16 -6.13
C ALA A 322 1.24 -19.15 -7.15
N ALA A 323 0.81 -20.32 -7.61
CA ALA A 323 -0.30 -20.44 -8.56
C ALA A 323 -1.67 -19.97 -8.01
N LYS A 324 -1.80 -19.81 -6.68
CA LYS A 324 -3.02 -19.28 -6.06
C LYS A 324 -3.17 -17.75 -6.23
N TYR A 325 -2.12 -17.08 -6.66
CA TYR A 325 -2.03 -15.61 -6.78
C TYR A 325 -1.63 -15.23 -8.21
N PRO A 326 -2.57 -15.23 -9.16
CA PRO A 326 -2.27 -15.04 -10.60
C PRO A 326 -2.06 -13.56 -10.99
N PHE A 327 -1.43 -12.75 -10.15
CA PHE A 327 -1.18 -11.33 -10.36
C PHE A 327 0.19 -10.90 -9.84
#